data_b4caf3215239b0fbf431251b56e11cfd
#
_entry.id   b4caf3215239b0fbf431251b56e11cfd
#
_cell.length_a   1.000
_cell.length_b   1.000
_cell.length_c   1.000
_cell.angle_alpha   90.00
_cell.angle_beta   90.00
_cell.angle_gamma   90.00
#
_symmetry.space_group_name_H-M   'P 1'
#
loop_
_entity.id
_entity.type
_entity.pdbx_description
1 polymer ?
#
loop_
_entity_poly.entity_id
_entity_poly.type
_entity_poly.pdbx_seq_one_letter_code
_entity_poly.pdbx_strand_id
1 'polypeptide(L)'
;MGIEEERLAEFFDEYAAALREFDAEATARLWGLPGMIVTDDFAGALESRADMAAGLASSYPLYRRLGLESALPEILAVSALTDLISLVRVRWSYLDAADEVIVTTDYEYLVRDDADALHIYLAVGIDEADALQRAARMRGVDLDLFG
;
A
#
# COMPACT_ATOMS: atom_id res chain seq x y z
N MET A 1 -4.12 24.11 -6.69
CA MET A 1 -2.79 23.72 -7.12
C MET A 1 -2.49 22.33 -6.61
N GLY A 2 -1.78 21.55 -7.39
CA GLY A 2 -1.53 20.17 -7.09
C GLY A 2 -2.74 19.28 -7.36
N ILE A 3 -2.64 18.01 -6.95
CA ILE A 3 -3.70 17.04 -7.14
C ILE A 3 -4.81 17.30 -6.11
N GLU A 4 -6.06 17.30 -6.58
CA GLU A 4 -7.19 17.53 -5.68
C GLU A 4 -7.30 16.42 -4.64
N GLU A 5 -7.60 16.80 -3.39
CA GLU A 5 -7.71 15.84 -2.29
C GLU A 5 -8.79 14.78 -2.53
N GLU A 6 -9.89 15.18 -3.16
CA GLU A 6 -10.97 14.25 -3.52
C GLU A 6 -10.50 13.16 -4.48
N ARG A 7 -9.69 13.54 -5.47
CA ARG A 7 -9.10 12.56 -6.41
C ARG A 7 -8.15 11.61 -5.69
N LEU A 8 -7.36 12.11 -4.75
CA LEU A 8 -6.47 11.27 -3.95
C LEU A 8 -7.26 10.30 -3.07
N ALA A 9 -8.35 10.78 -2.45
CA ALA A 9 -9.21 9.91 -1.63
C ALA A 9 -9.83 8.79 -2.46
N GLU A 10 -10.36 9.11 -3.63
CA GLU A 10 -10.91 8.11 -4.55
C GLU A 10 -9.85 7.11 -4.99
N PHE A 11 -8.63 7.59 -5.27
CA PHE A 11 -7.52 6.73 -5.69
C PHE A 11 -7.18 5.71 -4.62
N PHE A 12 -7.04 6.13 -3.36
CA PHE A 12 -6.70 5.21 -2.28
C PHE A 12 -7.87 4.31 -1.88
N ASP A 13 -9.10 4.75 -2.07
CA ASP A 13 -10.27 3.87 -1.90
C ASP A 13 -10.27 2.75 -2.96
N GLU A 14 -9.89 3.06 -4.19
CA GLU A 14 -9.74 2.06 -5.25
C GLU A 14 -8.60 1.08 -4.92
N TYR A 15 -7.49 1.60 -4.39
CA TYR A 15 -6.38 0.77 -3.93
C TYR A 15 -6.85 -0.18 -2.81
N ALA A 16 -7.63 0.34 -1.86
CA ALA A 16 -8.18 -0.46 -0.77
C ALA A 16 -9.09 -1.58 -1.28
N ALA A 17 -9.92 -1.29 -2.29
CA ALA A 17 -10.80 -2.29 -2.88
C ALA A 17 -10.00 -3.43 -3.51
N ALA A 18 -8.93 -3.11 -4.23
CA ALA A 18 -8.05 -4.11 -4.82
C ALA A 18 -7.35 -4.96 -3.76
N LEU A 19 -6.91 -4.34 -2.65
CA LEU A 19 -6.31 -5.07 -1.53
C LEU A 19 -7.28 -6.05 -0.88
N ARG A 20 -8.53 -5.64 -0.67
CA ARG A 20 -9.53 -6.52 -0.05
C ARG A 20 -9.78 -7.78 -0.86
N GLU A 21 -9.69 -7.68 -2.17
CA GLU A 21 -9.90 -8.81 -3.08
C GLU A 21 -8.62 -9.58 -3.37
N PHE A 22 -7.48 -9.16 -2.82
CA PHE A 22 -6.16 -9.72 -3.13
C PHE A 22 -5.91 -9.74 -4.63
N ASP A 23 -6.32 -8.66 -5.31
CA ASP A 23 -6.20 -8.51 -6.75
C ASP A 23 -4.92 -7.73 -7.09
N ALA A 24 -3.82 -8.47 -7.23
CA ALA A 24 -2.52 -7.88 -7.49
C ALA A 24 -2.46 -7.17 -8.84
N GLU A 25 -3.17 -7.66 -9.84
CA GLU A 25 -3.18 -7.02 -11.16
C GLU A 25 -3.91 -5.68 -11.12
N ALA A 26 -5.04 -5.61 -10.42
CA ALA A 26 -5.76 -4.35 -10.25
C ALA A 26 -4.91 -3.34 -9.48
N THR A 27 -4.23 -3.79 -8.42
CA THR A 27 -3.34 -2.94 -7.64
C THR A 27 -2.16 -2.45 -8.50
N ALA A 28 -1.57 -3.33 -9.30
CA ALA A 28 -0.44 -2.98 -10.16
C ALA A 28 -0.82 -1.90 -11.18
N ARG A 29 -2.06 -1.85 -11.62
CA ARG A 29 -2.52 -0.81 -12.56
C ARG A 29 -2.54 0.59 -11.93
N LEU A 30 -2.56 0.68 -10.61
CA LEU A 30 -2.49 1.95 -9.89
C LEU A 30 -1.06 2.46 -9.72
N TRP A 31 -0.09 1.65 -10.13
CA TRP A 31 1.32 2.01 -10.10
C TRP A 31 1.79 2.48 -11.46
N GLY A 32 2.66 3.49 -11.46
CA GLY A 32 3.43 3.88 -12.65
C GLY A 32 4.67 3.02 -12.78
N LEU A 33 5.26 3.00 -13.96
CA LEU A 33 6.46 2.22 -14.24
C LEU A 33 7.58 3.12 -14.78
N PRO A 34 8.79 2.98 -14.27
CA PRO A 34 9.17 2.09 -13.18
C PRO A 34 8.62 2.58 -11.84
N GLY A 35 8.19 1.67 -10.99
CA GLY A 35 7.75 1.97 -9.63
C GLY A 35 8.76 1.47 -8.63
N MET A 36 8.91 2.17 -7.51
CA MET A 36 9.91 1.81 -6.51
C MET A 36 9.28 1.61 -5.14
N ILE A 37 9.70 0.57 -4.44
CA ILE A 37 9.30 0.30 -3.07
C ILE A 37 10.53 0.36 -2.20
N VAL A 38 10.48 1.15 -1.13
CA VAL A 38 11.59 1.33 -0.20
C VAL A 38 11.10 1.13 1.23
N THR A 39 11.79 0.29 1.96
CA THR A 39 11.61 0.15 3.41
C THR A 39 13.00 0.21 4.06
N ASP A 40 13.06 0.13 5.37
CA ASP A 40 14.36 0.12 6.06
C ASP A 40 15.23 -1.06 5.62
N ASP A 41 14.61 -2.17 5.22
CA ASP A 41 15.32 -3.41 4.90
C ASP A 41 15.37 -3.75 3.42
N PHE A 42 14.70 -2.96 2.57
CA PHE A 42 14.53 -3.29 1.16
C PHE A 42 14.43 -2.03 0.30
N ALA A 43 15.01 -2.08 -0.89
CA ALA A 43 14.78 -1.09 -1.92
C ALA A 43 14.80 -1.80 -3.28
N GLY A 44 13.73 -1.67 -4.04
CA GLY A 44 13.64 -2.34 -5.33
C GLY A 44 12.78 -1.58 -6.31
N ALA A 45 13.22 -1.56 -7.56
CA ALA A 45 12.48 -1.00 -8.68
C ALA A 45 11.79 -2.12 -9.44
N LEU A 46 10.54 -1.89 -9.81
CA LEU A 46 9.72 -2.82 -10.57
C LEU A 46 9.41 -2.16 -11.91
N GLU A 47 9.83 -2.79 -12.99
CA GLU A 47 9.84 -2.16 -14.31
C GLU A 47 8.73 -2.67 -15.23
N SER A 48 8.06 -3.76 -14.86
CA SER A 48 6.96 -4.29 -15.65
C SER A 48 5.71 -4.46 -14.80
N ARG A 49 4.57 -4.49 -15.47
CA ARG A 49 3.28 -4.71 -14.80
C ARG A 49 3.24 -6.09 -14.12
N ALA A 50 3.79 -7.10 -14.77
CA ALA A 50 3.85 -8.46 -14.22
C ALA A 50 4.74 -8.52 -12.97
N ASP A 51 5.91 -7.87 -13.00
CA ASP A 51 6.80 -7.84 -11.86
C ASP A 51 6.17 -7.08 -10.68
N MET A 52 5.47 -5.98 -10.98
CA MET A 52 4.77 -5.21 -9.95
C MET A 52 3.69 -6.07 -9.31
N ALA A 53 2.88 -6.76 -10.10
CA ALA A 53 1.82 -7.63 -9.57
C ALA A 53 2.41 -8.75 -8.71
N ALA A 54 3.49 -9.38 -9.15
CA ALA A 54 4.16 -10.43 -8.38
C ALA A 54 4.72 -9.91 -7.06
N GLY A 55 5.33 -8.72 -7.07
CA GLY A 55 5.85 -8.10 -5.87
C GLY A 55 4.75 -7.77 -4.87
N LEU A 56 3.65 -7.20 -5.33
CA LEU A 56 2.51 -6.88 -4.49
C LEU A 56 1.86 -8.15 -3.90
N ALA A 57 1.74 -9.19 -4.71
CA ALA A 57 1.15 -10.45 -4.27
C ALA A 57 1.99 -11.18 -3.23
N SER A 58 3.27 -10.87 -3.12
CA SER A 58 4.19 -11.56 -2.21
C SER A 58 3.80 -11.43 -0.74
N SER A 59 3.07 -10.37 -0.36
CA SER A 59 2.59 -10.17 1.02
C SER A 59 1.22 -10.79 1.28
N TYR A 60 0.49 -11.21 0.26
CA TYR A 60 -0.88 -11.70 0.44
C TYR A 60 -1.00 -12.94 1.32
N PRO A 61 -0.09 -13.93 1.24
CA PRO A 61 -0.18 -15.07 2.16
C PRO A 61 -0.13 -14.66 3.63
N LEU A 62 0.73 -13.70 3.97
CA LEU A 62 0.81 -13.19 5.34
C LEU A 62 -0.49 -12.50 5.74
N TYR A 63 -1.03 -11.63 4.88
CA TYR A 63 -2.27 -10.91 5.17
C TYR A 63 -3.43 -11.89 5.39
N ARG A 64 -3.53 -12.95 4.57
CA ARG A 64 -4.55 -13.97 4.73
C ARG A 64 -4.40 -14.72 6.05
N ARG A 65 -3.18 -15.03 6.44
CA ARG A 65 -2.92 -15.73 7.71
C ARG A 65 -3.25 -14.86 8.91
N LEU A 66 -3.08 -13.54 8.79
CA LEU A 66 -3.48 -12.59 9.81
C LEU A 66 -4.99 -12.37 9.86
N GLY A 67 -5.72 -12.85 8.85
CA GLY A 67 -7.17 -12.74 8.81
C GLY A 67 -7.69 -11.46 8.17
N LEU A 68 -6.91 -10.85 7.28
CA LEU A 68 -7.30 -9.60 6.64
C LEU A 68 -8.55 -9.79 5.78
N GLU A 69 -9.59 -9.01 6.06
CA GLU A 69 -10.83 -8.96 5.30
C GLU A 69 -11.08 -7.60 4.69
N SER A 70 -10.56 -6.54 5.28
CA SER A 70 -10.67 -5.21 4.70
C SER A 70 -9.48 -4.33 5.05
N ALA A 71 -9.31 -3.28 4.25
CA ALA A 71 -8.27 -2.30 4.45
C ALA A 71 -8.89 -0.92 4.31
N LEU A 72 -8.58 -0.02 5.25
CA LEU A 72 -9.08 1.34 5.26
C LEU A 72 -7.91 2.32 5.19
N PRO A 73 -7.87 3.17 4.16
CA PRO A 73 -6.85 4.20 4.07
C PRO A 73 -7.31 5.48 4.77
N GLU A 74 -6.37 6.13 5.45
CA GLU A 74 -6.58 7.47 5.98
C GLU A 74 -5.45 8.36 5.50
N ILE A 75 -5.76 9.40 4.75
CA ILE A 75 -4.76 10.37 4.30
C ILE A 75 -4.44 11.30 5.46
N LEU A 76 -3.20 11.24 5.92
CA LEU A 76 -2.75 12.04 7.06
C LEU A 76 -2.17 13.39 6.64
N ALA A 77 -1.54 13.45 5.46
CA ALA A 77 -0.90 14.66 4.97
C ALA A 77 -0.71 14.58 3.46
N VAL A 78 -0.79 15.73 2.81
CA VAL A 78 -0.53 15.87 1.38
C VAL A 78 0.42 17.06 1.20
N SER A 79 1.55 16.82 0.52
CA SER A 79 2.49 17.86 0.14
C SER A 79 2.56 17.97 -1.37
N ALA A 80 1.99 19.00 -1.96
CA ALA A 80 2.10 19.24 -3.39
C ALA A 80 3.52 19.71 -3.71
N LEU A 81 4.25 18.93 -4.49
CA LEU A 81 5.60 19.27 -4.92
C LEU A 81 5.58 20.07 -6.22
N THR A 82 4.68 19.71 -7.11
CA THR A 82 4.37 20.42 -8.36
C THR A 82 2.87 20.37 -8.56
N ASP A 83 2.38 20.92 -9.66
CA ASP A 83 0.95 20.83 -9.98
C ASP A 83 0.50 19.38 -10.25
N LEU A 84 1.44 18.52 -10.63
CA LEU A 84 1.13 17.13 -11.02
C LEU A 84 1.63 16.09 -10.02
N ILE A 85 2.52 16.44 -9.10
CA ILE A 85 3.19 15.50 -8.20
C ILE A 85 2.95 15.88 -6.76
N SER A 86 2.49 14.92 -5.95
CA SER A 86 2.31 15.10 -4.51
C SER A 86 2.92 13.95 -3.73
N LEU A 87 3.42 14.26 -2.53
CA LEU A 87 3.74 13.27 -1.52
C LEU A 87 2.53 13.12 -0.62
N VAL A 88 2.09 11.88 -0.41
CA VAL A 88 0.87 11.59 0.36
C VAL A 88 1.20 10.60 1.45
N ARG A 89 0.97 11.00 2.70
CA ARG A 89 1.11 10.12 3.86
C ARG A 89 -0.22 9.42 4.10
N VAL A 90 -0.21 8.08 4.07
CA VAL A 90 -1.42 7.27 4.25
C VAL A 90 -1.21 6.30 5.40
N ARG A 91 -2.18 6.26 6.31
CA ARG A 91 -2.25 5.23 7.34
C ARG A 91 -3.24 4.17 6.91
N TRP A 92 -2.77 2.94 6.81
CA TRP A 92 -3.60 1.80 6.49
C TRP A 92 -4.00 1.08 7.77
N SER A 93 -5.29 0.88 7.96
CA SER A 93 -5.80 0.01 9.01
C SER A 93 -6.31 -1.27 8.36
N TYR A 94 -5.74 -2.40 8.73
CA TYR A 94 -6.15 -3.71 8.22
C TYR A 94 -7.08 -4.34 9.25
N LEU A 95 -8.26 -4.78 8.78
CA LEU A 95 -9.33 -5.27 9.65
C LEU A 95 -9.62 -6.74 9.34
N ASP A 96 -10.04 -7.49 10.39
CA ASP A 96 -10.48 -8.87 10.23
C ASP A 96 -11.98 -8.94 9.96
N ALA A 97 -12.54 -10.17 9.91
CA ALA A 97 -13.95 -10.40 9.63
C ALA A 97 -14.87 -9.82 10.70
N ALA A 98 -14.36 -9.57 11.91
CA ALA A 98 -15.12 -8.95 12.99
C ALA A 98 -14.96 -7.42 13.04
N ASP A 99 -14.37 -6.82 12.00
CA ASP A 99 -14.03 -5.39 11.89
C ASP A 99 -13.07 -4.92 12.99
N GLU A 100 -12.27 -5.83 13.54
CA GLU A 100 -11.24 -5.46 14.49
C GLU A 100 -9.93 -5.17 13.76
N VAL A 101 -9.20 -4.15 14.24
CA VAL A 101 -7.93 -3.77 13.64
C VAL A 101 -6.87 -4.83 13.95
N ILE A 102 -6.34 -5.43 12.89
CA ILE A 102 -5.24 -6.38 13.00
C ILE A 102 -3.92 -5.63 13.18
N VAL A 103 -3.71 -4.63 12.33
CA VAL A 103 -2.46 -3.87 12.28
C VAL A 103 -2.71 -2.54 11.58
N THR A 104 -1.94 -1.53 11.98
CA THR A 104 -1.94 -0.23 11.33
C THR A 104 -0.52 0.02 10.79
N THR A 105 -0.40 0.40 9.54
CA THR A 105 0.89 0.70 8.90
C THR A 105 0.81 2.06 8.21
N ASP A 106 1.93 2.78 8.20
CA ASP A 106 2.03 4.07 7.54
C ASP A 106 2.91 3.95 6.30
N TYR A 107 2.51 4.67 5.25
CA TYR A 107 3.27 4.75 4.01
C TYR A 107 3.36 6.20 3.54
N GLU A 108 4.46 6.52 2.88
CA GLU A 108 4.60 7.76 2.13
C GLU A 108 4.60 7.39 0.66
N TYR A 109 3.68 7.96 -0.12
CA TYR A 109 3.55 7.66 -1.54
C TYR A 109 3.87 8.89 -2.37
N LEU A 110 4.62 8.68 -3.46
CA LEU A 110 4.79 9.70 -4.49
C LEU A 110 3.77 9.42 -5.58
N VAL A 111 2.80 10.32 -5.72
CA VAL A 111 1.69 10.16 -6.68
C VAL A 111 1.83 11.22 -7.76
N ARG A 112 1.69 10.82 -9.01
CA ARG A 112 1.70 11.75 -10.15
C ARG A 112 0.39 11.65 -10.92
N ASP A 113 -0.10 12.81 -11.33
CA ASP A 113 -1.25 12.93 -12.24
C ASP A 113 -0.73 12.79 -13.68
N ASP A 114 -1.04 11.65 -14.29
CA ASP A 114 -0.59 11.31 -15.65
C ASP A 114 -1.64 11.67 -16.71
N ALA A 115 -2.51 12.62 -16.39
CA ALA A 115 -3.59 13.15 -17.23
C ALA A 115 -4.78 12.19 -17.33
N ASP A 116 -4.55 10.92 -17.68
CA ASP A 116 -5.62 9.91 -17.77
C ASP A 116 -5.97 9.33 -16.39
N ALA A 117 -4.98 9.21 -15.49
CA ALA A 117 -5.17 8.63 -14.18
C ALA A 117 -4.02 9.01 -13.25
N LEU A 118 -4.23 8.87 -11.95
CA LEU A 118 -3.17 8.99 -10.96
C LEU A 118 -2.41 7.67 -10.87
N HIS A 119 -1.09 7.77 -10.63
CA HIS A 119 -0.26 6.58 -10.43
C HIS A 119 0.74 6.83 -9.30
N ILE A 120 1.04 5.76 -8.55
CA ILE A 120 2.11 5.76 -7.55
C ILE A 120 3.43 5.40 -8.24
N TYR A 121 4.48 6.17 -7.96
CA TYR A 121 5.83 5.91 -8.50
C TYR A 121 6.81 5.50 -7.40
N LEU A 122 6.48 5.76 -6.14
CA LEU A 122 7.31 5.42 -5.01
C LEU A 122 6.42 5.15 -3.81
N ALA A 123 6.68 4.07 -3.09
CA ALA A 123 6.07 3.80 -1.80
C ALA A 123 7.18 3.57 -0.78
N VAL A 124 7.15 4.34 0.31
CA VAL A 124 8.07 4.16 1.43
C VAL A 124 7.27 3.60 2.60
N GLY A 125 7.59 2.36 3.00
CA GLY A 125 6.96 1.73 4.16
C GLY A 125 7.62 2.20 5.45
N ILE A 126 6.81 2.64 6.40
CA ILE A 126 7.29 3.19 7.66
C ILE A 126 6.89 2.22 8.77
N ASP A 127 7.90 1.59 9.37
CA ASP A 127 7.73 0.63 10.47
C ASP A 127 6.78 -0.53 10.17
N GLU A 128 6.58 -0.86 8.88
CA GLU A 128 5.66 -1.93 8.48
C GLU A 128 6.11 -3.29 9.01
N ALA A 129 7.39 -3.61 8.90
CA ALA A 129 7.90 -4.90 9.36
C ALA A 129 7.66 -5.10 10.85
N ASP A 130 7.95 -4.07 11.67
CA ASP A 130 7.73 -4.14 13.11
C ASP A 130 6.25 -4.27 13.45
N ALA A 131 5.38 -3.53 12.75
CA ALA A 131 3.94 -3.60 12.97
C ALA A 131 3.39 -4.99 12.63
N LEU A 132 3.82 -5.55 11.51
CA LEU A 132 3.39 -6.89 11.09
C LEU A 132 3.89 -7.97 12.04
N GLN A 133 5.13 -7.85 12.54
CA GLN A 133 5.67 -8.79 13.52
C GLN A 133 4.89 -8.76 14.83
N ARG A 134 4.53 -7.57 15.31
CA ARG A 134 3.71 -7.44 16.52
C ARG A 134 2.31 -8.05 16.32
N ALA A 135 1.69 -7.79 15.18
CA ALA A 135 0.38 -8.35 14.85
C ALA A 135 0.43 -9.87 14.78
N ALA A 136 1.47 -10.42 14.15
CA ALA A 136 1.65 -11.87 14.05
C ALA A 136 1.81 -12.51 15.42
N ARG A 137 2.59 -11.91 16.31
CA ARG A 137 2.76 -12.42 17.67
C ARG A 137 1.46 -12.41 18.45
N MET A 138 0.68 -11.34 18.32
CA MET A 138 -0.60 -11.22 19.02
C MET A 138 -1.63 -12.24 18.53
N ARG A 139 -1.54 -12.65 17.25
CA ARG A 139 -2.48 -13.59 16.64
C ARG A 139 -1.93 -15.02 16.52
N GLY A 140 -0.72 -15.25 17.04
CA GLY A 140 -0.11 -16.58 17.01
C GLY A 140 0.29 -17.04 15.61
N VAL A 141 0.61 -16.12 14.72
CA VAL A 141 1.04 -16.42 13.35
C VAL A 141 2.56 -16.46 13.30
N ASP A 142 3.10 -17.50 12.66
CA ASP A 142 4.54 -17.70 12.49
C ASP A 142 5.02 -16.97 11.23
N LEU A 143 5.98 -16.04 11.40
CA LEU A 143 6.58 -15.29 10.32
C LEU A 143 7.82 -15.94 9.72
N ASP A 144 8.35 -17.00 10.33
CA ASP A 144 9.55 -17.66 9.85
C ASP A 144 9.41 -18.25 8.45
N LEU A 145 8.15 -18.42 8.00
CA LEU A 145 7.85 -18.88 6.65
C LEU A 145 8.25 -17.89 5.56
N PHE A 146 8.53 -16.64 5.94
CA PHE A 146 8.86 -15.56 5.01
C PHE A 146 10.29 -15.07 5.20
N GLY A 147 10.99 -15.67 6.13
CA GLY A 147 12.38 -15.32 6.44
C GLY A 147 13.38 -15.89 5.48
#